data_f1503f49e4e5a1cd6d3268032696d1fc
#
_entry.id   f1503f49e4e5a1cd6d3268032696d1fc
#
_cell.length_a   1.000
_cell.length_b   1.000
_cell.length_c   1.000
_cell.angle_alpha   90.00
_cell.angle_beta   90.00
_cell.angle_gamma   90.00
#
_symmetry.space_group_name_H-M   'P 1'
#
loop_
_entity.id
_entity.type
_entity.pdbx_description
1 polymer ?
#
loop_
_entity_poly.entity_id
_entity_poly.type
_entity_poly.pdbx_seq_one_letter_code
_entity_poly.pdbx_strand_id
1 'polypeptide(L)'
;DNLNFKAGIFTNFSQDHLDYHKTMKAYLKAKLILFSKLLIKKNYIIADKYINEYSILKKISKKKNLKLLDINKTFNDIKFRVPSLIGLFQKKNLSMAILSAQLCNLDNYKINNVLKKIKNVNGRLDLVKKYPNNIRVFIDYAHTPDALNEVIKSIKDTFNSNITLVFGCGGERDFKKRPLMA
;
A
#
# COMPACT_ATOMS: atom_id res chain seq x y z
N ASP A 1 -20.33 19.06 3.65
CA ASP A 1 -19.26 18.41 4.42
C ASP A 1 -17.99 19.23 4.27
N ASN A 2 -17.58 19.90 5.36
CA ASN A 2 -16.45 20.86 5.38
C ASN A 2 -15.09 20.15 5.67
N LEU A 3 -14.85 18.94 5.15
CA LEU A 3 -13.57 18.27 5.31
C LEU A 3 -12.56 18.80 4.31
N ASN A 4 -11.47 19.37 4.82
CA ASN A 4 -10.34 19.83 4.03
C ASN A 4 -9.19 18.82 4.13
N PHE A 5 -8.92 18.10 3.04
CA PHE A 5 -7.81 17.15 2.97
C PHE A 5 -6.52 17.85 2.57
N LYS A 6 -5.50 17.79 3.40
CA LYS A 6 -4.16 18.31 3.08
C LYS A 6 -3.44 17.47 2.04
N ALA A 7 -3.68 16.17 2.04
CA ALA A 7 -3.11 15.23 1.07
C ALA A 7 -4.06 14.08 0.76
N GLY A 8 -3.93 13.52 -0.43
CA GLY A 8 -4.49 12.23 -0.82
C GLY A 8 -3.36 11.26 -1.15
N ILE A 9 -3.46 10.03 -0.65
CA ILE A 9 -2.48 8.97 -0.92
C ILE A 9 -3.08 7.96 -1.88
N PHE A 10 -2.40 7.71 -3.01
CA PHE A 10 -2.76 6.64 -3.92
C PHE A 10 -1.81 5.46 -3.70
N THR A 11 -2.27 4.44 -3.00
CA THR A 11 -1.45 3.31 -2.56
C THR A 11 -1.21 2.30 -3.68
N ASN A 12 -2.29 1.78 -4.24
CA ASN A 12 -2.29 0.80 -5.32
C ASN A 12 -3.63 0.79 -6.08
N PHE A 13 -3.65 0.07 -7.18
CA PHE A 13 -4.86 -0.21 -7.93
C PHE A 13 -4.75 -1.60 -8.57
N SER A 14 -5.56 -2.53 -8.12
CA SER A 14 -5.65 -3.89 -8.63
C SER A 14 -7.11 -4.36 -8.61
N GLN A 15 -7.38 -5.53 -9.18
CA GLN A 15 -8.73 -6.05 -9.25
C GLN A 15 -9.30 -6.28 -7.85
N ASP A 16 -10.31 -5.50 -7.50
CA ASP A 16 -11.14 -5.67 -6.31
C ASP A 16 -12.47 -4.91 -6.51
N HIS A 17 -13.47 -5.20 -5.69
CA HIS A 17 -14.76 -4.50 -5.66
C HIS A 17 -15.51 -4.45 -6.99
N LEU A 18 -15.29 -5.41 -7.92
CA LEU A 18 -16.00 -5.46 -9.20
C LEU A 18 -17.45 -5.92 -9.06
N ASP A 19 -17.80 -6.54 -7.96
CA ASP A 19 -19.18 -6.77 -7.53
C ASP A 19 -19.97 -5.45 -7.45
N TYR A 20 -19.35 -4.40 -6.95
CA TYR A 20 -19.92 -3.05 -6.83
C TYR A 20 -19.67 -2.19 -8.07
N HIS A 21 -18.41 -2.02 -8.48
CA HIS A 21 -18.04 -1.09 -9.55
C HIS A 21 -18.24 -1.62 -10.96
N LYS A 22 -18.51 -2.92 -11.14
CA LYS A 22 -18.72 -3.63 -12.42
C LYS A 22 -17.50 -3.65 -13.35
N THR A 23 -16.71 -2.59 -13.41
CA THR A 23 -15.49 -2.48 -14.27
C THR A 23 -14.32 -1.83 -13.54
N MET A 24 -13.10 -2.19 -13.93
CA MET A 24 -11.89 -1.54 -13.43
C MET A 24 -11.89 -0.03 -13.73
N LYS A 25 -12.41 0.38 -14.88
CA LYS A 25 -12.52 1.80 -15.27
C LYS A 25 -13.43 2.57 -14.31
N ALA A 26 -14.57 2.02 -13.93
CA ALA A 26 -15.48 2.64 -12.97
C ALA A 26 -14.84 2.70 -11.57
N TYR A 27 -14.17 1.63 -11.16
CA TYR A 27 -13.45 1.57 -9.89
C TYR A 27 -12.33 2.63 -9.82
N LEU A 28 -11.49 2.74 -10.87
CA LEU A 28 -10.47 3.78 -10.93
C LEU A 28 -11.09 5.18 -10.87
N LYS A 29 -12.16 5.43 -11.63
CA LYS A 29 -12.89 6.72 -11.61
C LYS A 29 -13.35 7.08 -10.19
N ALA A 30 -13.88 6.11 -9.43
CA ALA A 30 -14.28 6.32 -8.04
C ALA A 30 -13.10 6.68 -7.14
N LYS A 31 -11.98 5.95 -7.23
CA LYS A 31 -10.75 6.28 -6.48
C LYS A 31 -10.22 7.67 -6.82
N LEU A 32 -10.30 8.10 -8.07
CA LEU A 32 -9.80 9.39 -8.51
C LEU A 32 -10.65 10.59 -8.06
N ILE A 33 -11.86 10.36 -7.51
CA ILE A 33 -12.71 11.43 -6.96
C ILE A 33 -11.98 12.21 -5.87
N LEU A 34 -11.28 11.54 -4.95
CA LEU A 34 -10.48 12.20 -3.90
C LEU A 34 -9.54 13.26 -4.51
N PHE A 35 -8.81 12.90 -5.54
CA PHE A 35 -7.77 13.74 -6.15
C PHE A 35 -8.35 14.80 -7.07
N SER A 36 -9.41 14.48 -7.81
CA SER A 36 -9.99 15.36 -8.83
C SER A 36 -11.06 16.31 -8.30
N LYS A 37 -11.75 15.95 -7.20
CA LYS A 37 -12.86 16.75 -6.66
C LYS A 37 -12.62 17.26 -5.26
N LEU A 38 -12.06 16.44 -4.35
CA LEU A 38 -12.00 16.75 -2.92
C LEU A 38 -10.72 17.48 -2.51
N LEU A 39 -9.58 17.20 -3.17
CA LEU A 39 -8.37 17.99 -2.93
C LEU A 39 -8.50 19.40 -3.52
N ILE A 40 -8.18 20.39 -2.71
CA ILE A 40 -8.13 21.79 -3.13
C ILE A 40 -6.72 22.17 -3.62
N LYS A 41 -6.61 23.26 -4.39
CA LYS A 41 -5.34 23.76 -4.92
C LYS A 41 -4.25 23.88 -3.85
N LYS A 42 -2.99 23.66 -4.21
CA LYS A 42 -1.79 23.67 -3.35
C LYS A 42 -1.67 22.45 -2.40
N ASN A 43 -2.68 21.59 -2.28
CA ASN A 43 -2.61 20.36 -1.51
C ASN A 43 -1.81 19.28 -2.26
N TYR A 44 -1.64 18.12 -1.65
CA TYR A 44 -0.68 17.13 -2.08
C TYR A 44 -1.35 15.84 -2.56
N ILE A 45 -0.72 15.23 -3.57
CA ILE A 45 -0.93 13.82 -3.94
C ILE A 45 0.35 13.08 -3.59
N ILE A 46 0.24 11.96 -2.89
CA ILE A 46 1.37 11.06 -2.61
C ILE A 46 1.14 9.77 -3.39
N ALA A 47 2.10 9.38 -4.22
CA ALA A 47 2.02 8.16 -5.03
C ALA A 47 3.40 7.62 -5.40
N ASP A 48 3.46 6.35 -5.77
CA ASP A 48 4.63 5.75 -6.38
C ASP A 48 4.66 6.07 -7.88
N LYS A 49 5.77 6.61 -8.39
CA LYS A 49 5.90 6.95 -9.81
C LYS A 49 5.88 5.74 -10.76
N TYR A 50 6.06 4.54 -10.24
CA TYR A 50 6.11 3.31 -11.02
C TYR A 50 4.75 2.63 -11.18
N ILE A 51 3.67 3.15 -10.59
CA ILE A 51 2.33 2.63 -10.84
C ILE A 51 1.78 3.12 -12.18
N ASN A 52 0.95 2.30 -12.82
CA ASN A 52 0.34 2.62 -14.12
C ASN A 52 -0.50 3.92 -14.09
N GLU A 53 -1.14 4.20 -12.95
CA GLU A 53 -2.02 5.36 -12.73
C GLU A 53 -1.27 6.67 -12.51
N TYR A 54 0.06 6.64 -12.36
CA TYR A 54 0.85 7.84 -12.07
C TYR A 54 0.68 8.93 -13.12
N SER A 55 0.57 8.56 -14.40
CA SER A 55 0.36 9.52 -15.50
C SER A 55 -0.97 10.27 -15.35
N ILE A 56 -2.03 9.59 -14.89
CA ILE A 56 -3.35 10.18 -14.64
C ILE A 56 -3.28 11.12 -13.43
N LEU A 57 -2.63 10.68 -12.34
CA LEU A 57 -2.43 11.51 -11.15
C LEU A 57 -1.63 12.78 -11.48
N LYS A 58 -0.61 12.68 -12.35
CA LYS A 58 0.17 13.82 -12.84
C LYS A 58 -0.67 14.81 -13.66
N LYS A 59 -1.58 14.31 -14.51
CA LYS A 59 -2.52 15.15 -15.24
C LYS A 59 -3.48 15.89 -14.28
N ILE A 60 -4.03 15.18 -13.29
CA ILE A 60 -4.91 15.77 -12.27
C ILE A 60 -4.15 16.82 -11.45
N SER A 61 -2.93 16.54 -11.02
CA SER A 61 -2.12 17.48 -10.23
C SER A 61 -1.88 18.79 -10.98
N LYS A 62 -1.52 18.72 -12.26
CA LYS A 62 -1.36 19.90 -13.10
C LYS A 62 -2.66 20.69 -13.25
N LYS A 63 -3.77 20.02 -13.61
CA LYS A 63 -5.08 20.65 -13.81
C LYS A 63 -5.61 21.35 -12.55
N LYS A 64 -5.36 20.78 -11.37
CA LYS A 64 -5.87 21.25 -10.08
C LYS A 64 -4.86 22.08 -9.29
N ASN A 65 -3.67 22.33 -9.86
CA ASN A 65 -2.56 22.98 -9.15
C ASN A 65 -2.26 22.31 -7.79
N LEU A 66 -2.13 20.96 -7.81
CA LEU A 66 -1.73 20.14 -6.68
C LEU A 66 -0.25 19.80 -6.78
N LYS A 67 0.39 19.55 -5.64
CA LYS A 67 1.77 19.07 -5.58
C LYS A 67 1.79 17.54 -5.58
N LEU A 68 2.43 16.93 -6.60
CA LEU A 68 2.58 15.47 -6.69
C LEU A 68 3.91 15.05 -6.08
N LEU A 69 3.87 14.30 -4.99
CA LEU A 69 5.02 13.74 -4.28
C LEU A 69 5.22 12.28 -4.68
N ASP A 70 6.42 11.99 -5.21
CA ASP A 70 6.85 10.63 -5.49
C ASP A 70 7.47 10.01 -4.25
N ILE A 71 7.01 8.84 -3.84
CA ILE A 71 7.53 8.14 -2.65
C ILE A 71 8.95 7.64 -2.83
N ASN A 72 9.44 7.46 -4.07
CA ASN A 72 10.70 6.78 -4.34
C ASN A 72 11.91 7.54 -3.80
N LYS A 73 11.84 8.86 -3.72
CA LYS A 73 12.88 9.65 -3.06
C LYS A 73 12.98 9.26 -1.58
N THR A 74 11.88 9.33 -0.85
CA THR A 74 11.82 8.94 0.57
C THR A 74 12.18 7.47 0.77
N PHE A 75 11.72 6.60 -0.13
CA PHE A 75 12.04 5.17 -0.11
C PHE A 75 13.55 4.92 -0.21
N ASN A 76 14.27 5.62 -1.08
CA ASN A 76 15.71 5.51 -1.24
C ASN A 76 16.49 6.08 -0.03
N ASP A 77 15.90 7.09 0.63
CA ASP A 77 16.50 7.77 1.80
C ASP A 77 16.24 7.04 3.12
N ILE A 78 15.37 6.01 3.14
CA ILE A 78 15.12 5.21 4.34
C ILE A 78 16.36 4.41 4.68
N LYS A 79 17.20 4.96 5.56
CA LYS A 79 18.45 4.33 6.05
C LYS A 79 18.18 3.21 7.06
N PHE A 80 16.99 3.12 7.64
CA PHE A 80 16.68 2.17 8.69
C PHE A 80 15.96 0.95 8.13
N ARG A 81 16.50 -0.23 8.42
CA ARG A 81 15.72 -1.48 8.32
C ARG A 81 14.76 -1.50 9.50
N VAL A 82 13.48 -1.60 9.22
CA VAL A 82 12.46 -1.93 10.22
C VAL A 82 12.27 -3.45 10.13
N PRO A 83 12.85 -4.22 11.06
CA PRO A 83 12.93 -5.69 10.92
C PRO A 83 11.56 -6.37 10.86
N SER A 84 10.55 -5.73 11.42
CA SER A 84 9.17 -6.21 11.40
C SER A 84 8.49 -6.04 10.03
N LEU A 85 8.99 -5.16 9.16
CA LEU A 85 8.38 -4.88 7.87
C LEU A 85 9.03 -5.71 6.76
N ILE A 86 8.34 -6.77 6.37
CA ILE A 86 8.77 -7.69 5.32
C ILE A 86 8.14 -7.28 3.98
N GLY A 87 8.94 -7.32 2.91
CA GLY A 87 8.49 -7.05 1.56
C GLY A 87 8.54 -5.58 1.13
N LEU A 88 8.57 -5.42 -0.19
CA LEU A 88 8.69 -4.12 -0.84
C LEU A 88 7.47 -3.23 -0.60
N PHE A 89 6.28 -3.82 -0.63
CA PHE A 89 5.03 -3.09 -0.45
C PHE A 89 4.91 -2.44 0.94
N GLN A 90 5.41 -3.10 2.01
CA GLN A 90 5.42 -2.50 3.34
C GLN A 90 6.37 -1.30 3.42
N LYS A 91 7.54 -1.38 2.76
CA LYS A 91 8.48 -0.25 2.66
C LYS A 91 7.88 0.92 1.88
N LYS A 92 7.13 0.65 0.80
CA LYS A 92 6.38 1.68 0.07
C LYS A 92 5.32 2.34 0.95
N ASN A 93 4.54 1.54 1.70
CA ASN A 93 3.57 2.05 2.65
C ASN A 93 4.23 2.92 3.73
N LEU A 94 5.37 2.48 4.26
CA LEU A 94 6.16 3.27 5.21
C LEU A 94 6.61 4.60 4.62
N SER A 95 7.07 4.62 3.36
CA SER A 95 7.46 5.86 2.67
C SER A 95 6.29 6.83 2.52
N MET A 96 5.09 6.32 2.22
CA MET A 96 3.86 7.12 2.18
C MET A 96 3.52 7.69 3.56
N ALA A 97 3.66 6.89 4.62
CA ALA A 97 3.42 7.32 5.99
C ALA A 97 4.41 8.42 6.43
N ILE A 98 5.70 8.28 6.09
CA ILE A 98 6.73 9.30 6.37
C ILE A 98 6.40 10.62 5.69
N LEU A 99 6.10 10.59 4.38
CA LEU A 99 5.70 11.81 3.66
C LEU A 99 4.46 12.45 4.28
N SER A 100 3.48 11.64 4.70
CA SER A 100 2.28 12.14 5.37
C SER A 100 2.60 12.80 6.71
N ALA A 101 3.49 12.19 7.50
CA ALA A 101 3.94 12.74 8.77
C ALA A 101 4.67 14.08 8.59
N GLN A 102 5.53 14.19 7.57
CA GLN A 102 6.21 15.44 7.21
C GLN A 102 5.20 16.53 6.80
N LEU A 103 4.16 16.19 6.03
CA LEU A 103 3.09 17.11 5.70
C LEU A 103 2.27 17.56 6.93
N CYS A 104 2.25 16.75 7.99
CA CYS A 104 1.69 17.11 9.30
C CYS A 104 2.66 17.91 10.18
N ASN A 105 3.77 18.41 9.62
CA ASN A 105 4.81 19.20 10.28
C ASN A 105 5.58 18.41 11.38
N LEU A 106 5.61 17.07 11.28
CA LEU A 106 6.53 16.29 12.11
C LEU A 106 7.95 16.39 11.52
N ASP A 107 8.91 16.71 12.36
CA ASP A 107 10.30 16.79 11.95
C ASP A 107 10.93 15.39 11.75
N ASN A 108 11.99 15.34 10.97
CA ASN A 108 12.65 14.09 10.63
C ASN A 108 13.27 13.37 11.86
N TYR A 109 13.64 14.10 12.91
CA TYR A 109 14.18 13.50 14.12
C TYR A 109 13.10 12.71 14.85
N LYS A 110 11.90 13.29 15.03
CA LYS A 110 10.75 12.60 15.63
C LYS A 110 10.33 11.39 14.80
N ILE A 111 10.25 11.54 13.47
CA ILE A 111 9.93 10.45 12.55
C ILE A 111 10.92 9.31 12.72
N ASN A 112 12.23 9.59 12.68
CA ASN A 112 13.29 8.57 12.80
C ASN A 112 13.27 7.85 14.15
N ASN A 113 12.95 8.54 15.23
CA ASN A 113 12.82 7.92 16.56
C ASN A 113 11.63 6.96 16.65
N VAL A 114 10.53 7.29 15.96
CA VAL A 114 9.36 6.40 15.89
C VAL A 114 9.65 5.18 15.02
N LEU A 115 10.37 5.34 13.90
CA LEU A 115 10.69 4.22 12.98
C LEU A 115 11.38 3.06 13.70
N LYS A 116 12.23 3.33 14.68
CA LYS A 116 12.91 2.31 15.49
C LYS A 116 11.96 1.50 16.38
N LYS A 117 10.78 2.01 16.65
CA LYS A 117 9.76 1.41 17.53
C LYS A 117 8.57 0.81 16.77
N ILE A 118 8.56 0.94 15.44
CA ILE A 118 7.46 0.40 14.62
C ILE A 118 7.40 -1.11 14.76
N LYS A 119 6.24 -1.59 15.11
CA LYS A 119 5.87 -3.01 15.09
C LYS A 119 5.05 -3.32 13.85
N ASN A 120 5.05 -4.58 13.46
CA ASN A 120 4.16 -5.03 12.40
C ASN A 120 2.69 -4.84 12.79
N VAL A 121 1.85 -4.66 11.80
CA VAL A 121 0.39 -4.58 12.00
C VAL A 121 -0.17 -6.00 12.02
N ASN A 122 -0.97 -6.33 13.01
CA ASN A 122 -1.61 -7.63 13.12
C ASN A 122 -2.33 -8.00 11.82
N GLY A 123 -2.11 -9.22 11.33
CA GLY A 123 -2.68 -9.70 10.08
C GLY A 123 -2.13 -9.03 8.81
N ARG A 124 -0.94 -8.42 8.85
CA ARG A 124 -0.26 -7.86 7.68
C ARG A 124 1.19 -8.39 7.61
N LEU A 125 1.39 -9.55 6.93
CA LEU A 125 2.62 -10.35 6.99
C LEU A 125 3.08 -10.53 8.45
N ASP A 126 2.15 -10.84 9.30
CA ASP A 126 2.32 -10.92 10.74
C ASP A 126 2.93 -12.27 11.10
N LEU A 127 4.18 -12.25 11.58
CA LEU A 127 4.86 -13.47 12.05
C LEU A 127 4.30 -13.87 13.41
N VAL A 128 3.30 -14.76 13.41
CA VAL A 128 2.61 -15.19 14.63
C VAL A 128 3.30 -16.32 15.38
N LYS A 129 4.08 -17.13 14.67
CA LYS A 129 4.81 -18.26 15.29
C LYS A 129 6.10 -18.57 14.56
N LYS A 130 7.12 -18.89 15.33
CA LYS A 130 8.38 -19.46 14.83
C LYS A 130 8.64 -20.77 15.57
N TYR A 131 8.88 -21.84 14.82
CA TYR A 131 9.21 -23.17 15.34
C TYR A 131 10.73 -23.45 15.22
N PRO A 132 11.27 -24.46 15.95
CA PRO A 132 12.70 -24.75 15.98
C PRO A 132 13.32 -24.94 14.58
N ASN A 133 12.70 -25.67 13.68
CA ASN A 133 13.23 -25.98 12.35
C ASN A 133 13.11 -24.82 11.34
N ASN A 134 13.21 -23.58 11.81
CA ASN A 134 13.00 -22.38 10.98
C ASN A 134 11.62 -22.27 10.30
N ILE A 135 10.67 -23.11 10.67
CA ILE A 135 9.29 -22.98 10.21
C ILE A 135 8.70 -21.68 10.80
N ARG A 136 8.16 -20.85 9.92
CA ARG A 136 7.54 -19.58 10.28
C ARG A 136 6.09 -19.56 9.83
N VAL A 137 5.21 -19.16 10.70
CA VAL A 137 3.78 -19.03 10.40
C VAL A 137 3.45 -17.53 10.32
N PHE A 138 2.96 -17.12 9.17
CA PHE A 138 2.51 -15.75 8.92
C PHE A 138 1.01 -15.71 8.75
N ILE A 139 0.40 -14.61 9.21
CA ILE A 139 -0.99 -14.26 8.92
C ILE A 139 -0.99 -13.00 8.07
N ASP A 140 -1.76 -13.02 6.98
CA ASP A 140 -1.99 -11.85 6.14
C ASP A 140 -3.45 -11.74 5.73
N TYR A 141 -3.90 -10.53 5.45
CA TYR A 141 -5.25 -10.23 5.02
C TYR A 141 -5.40 -10.26 3.48
N ALA A 142 -4.41 -10.72 2.76
CA ALA A 142 -4.46 -10.80 1.30
C ALA A 142 -5.68 -11.61 0.84
N HIS A 143 -6.55 -10.99 0.05
CA HIS A 143 -7.79 -11.57 -0.44
C HIS A 143 -8.04 -11.24 -1.92
N THR A 144 -7.01 -10.78 -2.61
CA THR A 144 -6.99 -10.56 -4.06
C THR A 144 -5.80 -11.28 -4.68
N PRO A 145 -5.84 -11.64 -5.98
CA PRO A 145 -4.73 -12.32 -6.66
C PRO A 145 -3.41 -11.56 -6.52
N ASP A 146 -3.42 -10.27 -6.78
CA ASP A 146 -2.22 -9.43 -6.69
C ASP A 146 -1.67 -9.33 -5.27
N ALA A 147 -2.56 -9.16 -4.25
CA ALA A 147 -2.13 -9.08 -2.87
C ALA A 147 -1.50 -10.42 -2.42
N LEU A 148 -2.08 -11.55 -2.80
CA LEU A 148 -1.56 -12.87 -2.47
C LEU A 148 -0.20 -13.10 -3.12
N ASN A 149 -0.05 -12.74 -4.39
CA ASN A 149 1.21 -12.84 -5.12
C ASN A 149 2.31 -11.98 -4.46
N GLU A 150 2.00 -10.74 -4.08
CA GLU A 150 2.95 -9.85 -3.40
C GLU A 150 3.39 -10.40 -2.04
N VAL A 151 2.49 -11.00 -1.27
CA VAL A 151 2.79 -11.66 0.02
C VAL A 151 3.73 -12.84 -0.19
N ILE A 152 3.40 -13.76 -1.12
CA ILE A 152 4.21 -14.93 -1.44
C ILE A 152 5.61 -14.50 -1.90
N LYS A 153 5.69 -13.56 -2.83
CA LYS A 153 6.94 -13.00 -3.32
C LYS A 153 7.78 -12.41 -2.19
N SER A 154 7.16 -11.60 -1.33
CA SER A 154 7.84 -10.97 -0.20
C SER A 154 8.45 -11.98 0.77
N ILE A 155 7.75 -13.09 1.04
CA ILE A 155 8.25 -14.17 1.89
C ILE A 155 9.40 -14.91 1.18
N LYS A 156 9.24 -15.25 -0.10
CA LYS A 156 10.30 -15.91 -0.89
C LYS A 156 11.57 -15.07 -0.94
N ASP A 157 11.44 -13.79 -1.28
CA ASP A 157 12.59 -12.87 -1.39
C ASP A 157 13.31 -12.67 -0.05
N THR A 158 12.57 -12.79 1.07
CA THR A 158 13.14 -12.58 2.42
C THR A 158 13.79 -13.83 3.00
N PHE A 159 13.20 -14.99 2.78
CA PHE A 159 13.59 -16.22 3.50
C PHE A 159 14.13 -17.32 2.59
N ASN A 160 13.98 -17.20 1.27
CA ASN A 160 14.40 -18.20 0.28
C ASN A 160 13.99 -19.64 0.68
N SER A 161 12.75 -19.82 1.08
CA SER A 161 12.22 -21.06 1.64
C SER A 161 10.98 -21.52 0.88
N ASN A 162 10.66 -22.81 0.98
CA ASN A 162 9.38 -23.34 0.51
C ASN A 162 8.22 -22.72 1.30
N ILE A 163 7.12 -22.49 0.61
CA ILE A 163 5.92 -21.88 1.19
C ILE A 163 4.76 -22.87 1.07
N THR A 164 4.09 -23.13 2.17
CA THR A 164 2.78 -23.75 2.19
C THR A 164 1.76 -22.64 2.39
N LEU A 165 0.84 -22.48 1.44
CA LEU A 165 -0.19 -21.46 1.47
C LEU A 165 -1.53 -22.07 1.86
N VAL A 166 -2.19 -21.48 2.86
CA VAL A 166 -3.58 -21.77 3.22
C VAL A 166 -4.37 -20.48 3.02
N PHE A 167 -5.35 -20.51 2.12
CA PHE A 167 -6.19 -19.36 1.86
C PHE A 167 -7.63 -19.74 1.59
N GLY A 168 -8.55 -18.79 1.71
CA GLY A 168 -9.95 -18.95 1.38
C GLY A 168 -10.51 -17.71 0.72
N CYS A 169 -11.62 -17.86 0.03
CA CYS A 169 -12.35 -16.76 -0.59
C CYS A 169 -13.68 -16.55 0.09
N GLY A 170 -14.01 -15.31 0.43
CA GLY A 170 -15.33 -14.95 0.99
C GLY A 170 -16.46 -15.26 0.01
N GLY A 171 -17.63 -15.67 0.56
CA GLY A 171 -18.72 -16.33 -0.16
C GLY A 171 -19.23 -15.62 -1.42
N GLU A 172 -19.94 -14.51 -1.30
CA GLU A 172 -20.73 -13.92 -2.42
C GLU A 172 -20.02 -12.75 -3.14
N ARG A 173 -18.71 -12.54 -2.90
CA ARG A 173 -17.94 -11.50 -3.55
C ARG A 173 -17.26 -12.02 -4.81
N ASP A 174 -16.84 -11.14 -5.70
CA ASP A 174 -16.11 -11.35 -6.96
C ASP A 174 -15.61 -12.79 -7.22
N PHE A 175 -16.50 -13.67 -7.75
CA PHE A 175 -16.19 -15.07 -8.04
C PHE A 175 -15.05 -15.24 -9.05
N LYS A 176 -14.86 -14.26 -9.94
CA LYS A 176 -13.86 -14.32 -11.00
C LYS A 176 -12.43 -14.27 -10.49
N LYS A 177 -12.21 -13.78 -9.28
CA LYS A 177 -10.86 -13.77 -8.69
C LYS A 177 -10.42 -15.13 -8.10
N ARG A 178 -11.36 -16.02 -7.79
CA ARG A 178 -11.06 -17.32 -7.14
C ARG A 178 -10.10 -18.18 -7.95
N PRO A 179 -10.34 -18.46 -9.25
CA PRO A 179 -9.42 -19.25 -10.06
C PRO A 179 -8.06 -18.57 -10.28
N LEU A 180 -7.99 -17.24 -10.14
CA LEU A 180 -6.74 -16.48 -10.24
C LEU A 180 -5.89 -16.55 -8.97
N MET A 181 -6.49 -16.93 -7.84
CA MET A 181 -5.80 -17.08 -6.56
C MET A 181 -5.28 -18.50 -6.34
N ALA A 182 -5.87 -19.49 -7.02
CA ALA A 182 -5.45 -20.88 -6.99
C ALA A 182 -4.30 -21.13 -7.97
#